data_d03f016fe437014531fc9dcfe00f4121
#
_entry.id   d03f016fe437014531fc9dcfe00f4121
#
_cell.length_a   1.000
_cell.length_b   1.000
_cell.length_c   1.000
_cell.angle_alpha   90.00
_cell.angle_beta   90.00
_cell.angle_gamma   90.00
#
_symmetry.space_group_name_H-M   'P 1'
#
loop_
_entity.id
_entity.type
_entity.pdbx_description
1 polymer ?
#
loop_
_entity_poly.entity_id
_entity_poly.type
_entity_poly.pdbx_seq_one_letter_code
_entity_poly.pdbx_strand_id
1 'polypeptide(L)'
;MTLRIAINGFGRIGRNVLRALYTQNYRQHLQVVAINDLGDSAINAHLLQYDSVHGHFPEEVKVDGESLWIKGDRIAVSAIRNPAELPWKTHQVDVVLECTGLFTERDKAAAHLAAGARKVLISAPAKGADATVVYGVNEQVLTPDMQIISNASCTTNCLAPVAQVLHRELGIEQGLMTTIHAYTNDQNLSDVYHSDLYRARSATQSMIPTKTGAAEAVGLVLPELAGKLTGMAVRVPVINVSLVDLTLQVKRETTAEEVNALFKAASEKSPVLGYNALPLVSCDFNHNPLSSIFDANHTKVSGRLLKVMAWYDNEWGFSNRMLDNCLILARLH
;
A
#
# COMPACT_ATOMS: atom_id res chain seq x y z
N MET A 1 -1.96 -0.35 25.93
CA MET A 1 -1.25 -1.62 25.61
C MET A 1 -0.60 -1.47 24.24
N THR A 2 0.57 -2.06 24.02
CA THR A 2 1.21 -2.10 22.72
C THR A 2 0.63 -3.24 21.91
N LEU A 3 0.14 -2.99 20.69
CA LEU A 3 -0.43 -4.01 19.80
C LEU A 3 0.70 -4.92 19.26
N ARG A 4 0.52 -6.22 19.38
CA ARG A 4 1.50 -7.24 18.96
C ARG A 4 1.21 -7.69 17.53
N ILE A 5 2.14 -7.42 16.64
CA ILE A 5 2.00 -7.65 15.20
C ILE A 5 2.90 -8.82 14.76
N ALA A 6 2.39 -9.66 13.88
CA ALA A 6 3.21 -10.57 13.09
C ALA A 6 3.17 -10.19 11.61
N ILE A 7 4.26 -10.44 10.89
CA ILE A 7 4.36 -10.23 9.44
C ILE A 7 4.47 -11.59 8.76
N ASN A 8 3.49 -11.94 7.93
CA ASN A 8 3.55 -13.11 7.06
C ASN A 8 3.95 -12.68 5.64
N GLY A 9 5.11 -13.12 5.19
CA GLY A 9 5.75 -12.65 3.96
C GLY A 9 6.67 -11.45 4.21
N PHE A 10 7.97 -11.71 4.25
CA PHE A 10 8.99 -10.69 4.50
C PHE A 10 9.67 -10.22 3.21
N GLY A 11 8.83 -10.04 2.15
CA GLY A 11 9.18 -9.46 0.86
C GLY A 11 9.34 -7.93 0.94
N ARG A 12 9.14 -7.24 -0.19
CA ARG A 12 9.28 -5.77 -0.26
C ARG A 12 8.42 -5.07 0.80
N ILE A 13 7.11 -5.36 0.84
CA ILE A 13 6.17 -4.69 1.75
C ILE A 13 6.44 -5.07 3.20
N GLY A 14 6.60 -6.36 3.52
CA GLY A 14 6.86 -6.79 4.91
C GLY A 14 8.12 -6.15 5.51
N ARG A 15 9.22 -6.07 4.72
CA ARG A 15 10.45 -5.39 5.15
C ARG A 15 10.27 -3.89 5.31
N ASN A 16 9.58 -3.24 4.38
CA ASN A 16 9.34 -1.79 4.47
C ASN A 16 8.39 -1.42 5.61
N VAL A 17 7.41 -2.26 5.94
CA VAL A 17 6.61 -2.11 7.16
C VAL A 17 7.49 -2.15 8.41
N LEU A 18 8.39 -3.14 8.52
CA LEU A 18 9.30 -3.21 9.67
C LEU A 18 10.25 -2.00 9.72
N ARG A 19 10.81 -1.60 8.59
CA ARG A 19 11.66 -0.40 8.49
C ARG A 19 10.91 0.86 8.94
N ALA A 20 9.69 1.07 8.46
CA ALA A 20 8.86 2.21 8.84
C ALA A 20 8.52 2.20 10.34
N LEU A 21 8.26 1.04 10.92
CA LEU A 21 7.99 0.91 12.35
C LEU A 21 9.16 1.43 13.21
N TYR A 22 10.40 1.19 12.80
CA TYR A 22 11.58 1.64 13.54
C TYR A 22 12.02 3.07 13.21
N THR A 23 11.75 3.57 12.01
CA THR A 23 12.17 4.89 11.57
C THR A 23 11.13 5.99 11.77
N GLN A 24 9.88 5.59 11.99
CA GLN A 24 8.76 6.49 12.31
C GLN A 24 8.29 6.29 13.77
N ASN A 25 7.30 7.02 14.22
CA ASN A 25 6.85 7.00 15.61
C ASN A 25 5.89 5.85 15.98
N TYR A 26 5.91 4.71 15.25
CA TYR A 26 4.96 3.62 15.46
C TYR A 26 5.29 2.74 16.67
N ARG A 27 6.58 2.59 17.06
CA ARG A 27 7.02 1.71 18.17
C ARG A 27 6.39 2.01 19.53
N GLN A 28 5.85 3.20 19.73
CA GLN A 28 5.16 3.56 20.98
C GLN A 28 3.86 2.79 21.18
N HIS A 29 3.25 2.32 20.08
CA HIS A 29 1.94 1.68 20.07
C HIS A 29 1.94 0.28 19.44
N LEU A 30 2.95 -0.03 18.62
CA LEU A 30 3.03 -1.26 17.83
C LEU A 30 4.36 -1.97 18.09
N GLN A 31 4.31 -3.31 18.17
CA GLN A 31 5.50 -4.16 18.29
C GLN A 31 5.39 -5.33 17.32
N VAL A 32 6.38 -5.51 16.44
CA VAL A 32 6.52 -6.74 15.65
C VAL A 32 7.16 -7.80 16.54
N VAL A 33 6.45 -8.91 16.74
CA VAL A 33 6.88 -10.01 17.62
C VAL A 33 7.30 -11.26 16.85
N ALA A 34 6.82 -11.40 15.62
CA ALA A 34 7.14 -12.55 14.78
C ALA A 34 7.12 -12.19 13.29
N ILE A 35 7.95 -12.87 12.53
CA ILE A 35 8.00 -12.83 11.07
C ILE A 35 7.93 -14.27 10.57
N ASN A 36 7.17 -14.51 9.50
CA ASN A 36 7.22 -15.75 8.75
C ASN A 36 7.61 -15.46 7.31
N ASP A 37 8.67 -16.10 6.85
CA ASP A 37 9.13 -16.05 5.46
C ASP A 37 9.90 -17.35 5.16
N LEU A 38 9.90 -17.79 3.89
CA LEU A 38 10.54 -19.06 3.51
C LEU A 38 12.06 -18.97 3.41
N GLY A 39 12.64 -17.77 3.47
CA GLY A 39 14.07 -17.55 3.65
C GLY A 39 14.49 -17.74 5.11
N ASP A 40 15.77 -18.07 5.32
CA ASP A 40 16.34 -18.16 6.67
C ASP A 40 16.53 -16.79 7.33
N SER A 41 16.86 -16.79 8.62
CA SER A 41 17.06 -15.56 9.40
C SER A 41 18.19 -14.69 8.85
N ALA A 42 19.26 -15.31 8.31
CA ALA A 42 20.43 -14.59 7.81
C ALA A 42 20.10 -13.79 6.54
N ILE A 43 19.41 -14.41 5.57
CA ILE A 43 19.01 -13.72 4.34
C ILE A 43 17.97 -12.63 4.65
N ASN A 44 17.03 -12.87 5.57
CA ASN A 44 16.04 -11.91 5.99
C ASN A 44 16.68 -10.71 6.68
N ALA A 45 17.66 -10.93 7.55
CA ALA A 45 18.45 -9.85 8.19
C ALA A 45 19.23 -9.04 7.16
N HIS A 46 19.90 -9.70 6.21
CA HIS A 46 20.67 -9.05 5.16
C HIS A 46 19.79 -8.14 4.28
N LEU A 47 18.66 -8.66 3.79
CA LEU A 47 17.73 -7.91 2.96
C LEU A 47 16.99 -6.81 3.72
N LEU A 48 16.85 -6.92 5.04
CA LEU A 48 16.33 -5.85 5.88
C LEU A 48 17.38 -4.74 6.05
N GLN A 49 18.64 -5.11 6.27
CA GLN A 49 19.74 -4.17 6.50
C GLN A 49 20.08 -3.37 5.25
N TYR A 50 20.10 -4.02 4.08
CA TYR A 50 20.50 -3.45 2.80
C TYR A 50 19.37 -3.51 1.78
N ASP A 51 18.97 -2.36 1.25
CA ASP A 51 17.89 -2.27 0.28
C ASP A 51 18.31 -1.40 -0.90
N SER A 52 18.10 -1.92 -2.12
CA SER A 52 18.51 -1.23 -3.36
C SER A 52 17.69 0.02 -3.65
N VAL A 53 16.49 0.14 -3.07
CA VAL A 53 15.56 1.27 -3.27
C VAL A 53 15.63 2.24 -2.11
N HIS A 54 15.55 1.73 -0.87
CA HIS A 54 15.43 2.53 0.35
C HIS A 54 16.75 2.66 1.12
N GLY A 55 17.85 2.11 0.59
CA GLY A 55 19.19 2.24 1.15
C GLY A 55 19.40 1.42 2.42
N HIS A 56 20.42 1.79 3.17
CA HIS A 56 20.79 1.12 4.40
C HIS A 56 19.76 1.39 5.52
N PHE A 57 19.35 0.33 6.23
CA PHE A 57 18.49 0.47 7.41
C PHE A 57 19.31 1.06 8.57
N PRO A 58 18.83 2.12 9.24
CA PRO A 58 19.65 2.84 10.24
C PRO A 58 19.89 2.06 11.54
N GLU A 59 19.06 1.04 11.81
CA GLU A 59 19.20 0.23 13.00
C GLU A 59 20.02 -1.05 12.71
N GLU A 60 20.84 -1.48 13.65
CA GLU A 60 21.59 -2.73 13.55
C GLU A 60 20.64 -3.94 13.64
N VAL A 61 20.76 -4.88 12.71
CA VAL A 61 20.00 -6.14 12.70
C VAL A 61 20.93 -7.29 13.09
N LYS A 62 20.70 -7.90 14.24
CA LYS A 62 21.45 -9.08 14.69
C LYS A 62 20.63 -10.34 14.52
N VAL A 63 21.29 -11.42 14.11
CA VAL A 63 20.70 -12.76 14.01
C VAL A 63 21.13 -13.57 15.23
N ASP A 64 20.16 -14.22 15.87
CA ASP A 64 20.39 -15.14 16.96
C ASP A 64 19.45 -16.36 16.79
N GLY A 65 19.96 -17.42 16.17
CA GLY A 65 19.18 -18.60 15.78
C GLY A 65 17.99 -18.22 14.88
N GLU A 66 16.79 -18.60 15.30
CA GLU A 66 15.53 -18.26 14.61
C GLU A 66 14.94 -16.94 15.14
N SER A 67 15.77 -15.94 15.32
CA SER A 67 15.33 -14.62 15.79
C SER A 67 16.16 -13.51 15.19
N LEU A 68 15.52 -12.36 14.98
CA LEU A 68 16.17 -11.09 14.70
C LEU A 68 16.11 -10.21 15.96
N TRP A 69 17.19 -9.49 16.23
CA TRP A 69 17.27 -8.50 17.29
C TRP A 69 17.49 -7.13 16.66
N ILE A 70 16.61 -6.19 16.96
CA ILE A 70 16.67 -4.82 16.46
C ILE A 70 16.38 -3.89 17.63
N LYS A 71 17.32 -3.03 17.98
CA LYS A 71 17.13 -2.01 19.04
C LYS A 71 16.61 -2.58 20.37
N GLY A 72 17.02 -3.82 20.68
CA GLY A 72 16.61 -4.54 21.90
C GLY A 72 15.32 -5.36 21.77
N ASP A 73 14.58 -5.23 20.69
CA ASP A 73 13.40 -6.06 20.43
C ASP A 73 13.82 -7.41 19.83
N ARG A 74 13.31 -8.50 20.37
CA ARG A 74 13.44 -9.84 19.81
C ARG A 74 12.24 -10.14 18.91
N ILE A 75 12.49 -10.51 17.67
CA ILE A 75 11.49 -10.88 16.67
C ILE A 75 11.73 -12.35 16.29
N ALA A 76 10.78 -13.22 16.58
CA ALA A 76 10.88 -14.62 16.18
C ALA A 76 10.74 -14.77 14.66
N VAL A 77 11.52 -15.63 14.04
CA VAL A 77 11.47 -15.94 12.60
C VAL A 77 11.03 -17.37 12.40
N SER A 78 10.10 -17.62 11.52
CA SER A 78 9.65 -18.95 11.10
C SER A 78 9.63 -19.09 9.59
N ALA A 79 9.68 -20.32 9.08
CA ALA A 79 9.68 -20.65 7.65
C ALA A 79 8.59 -21.69 7.34
N ILE A 80 7.35 -21.37 7.66
CA ILE A 80 6.20 -22.28 7.58
C ILE A 80 5.29 -21.85 6.41
N ARG A 81 4.97 -22.80 5.52
CA ARG A 81 4.15 -22.54 4.33
C ARG A 81 2.66 -22.42 4.63
N ASN A 82 2.16 -23.26 5.54
CA ASN A 82 0.74 -23.29 5.88
C ASN A 82 0.43 -22.27 6.97
N PRO A 83 -0.38 -21.23 6.70
CA PRO A 83 -0.68 -20.20 7.69
C PRO A 83 -1.38 -20.74 8.95
N ALA A 84 -2.11 -21.85 8.86
CA ALA A 84 -2.80 -22.46 10.01
C ALA A 84 -1.85 -23.08 11.05
N GLU A 85 -0.60 -23.35 10.67
CA GLU A 85 0.43 -23.94 11.52
C GLU A 85 1.37 -22.90 12.15
N LEU A 86 1.14 -21.62 11.85
CA LEU A 86 1.98 -20.53 12.34
C LEU A 86 1.78 -20.29 13.85
N PRO A 87 2.83 -19.97 14.60
CA PRO A 87 2.80 -19.93 16.07
C PRO A 87 2.20 -18.62 16.62
N TRP A 88 1.15 -18.09 15.99
CA TRP A 88 0.55 -16.80 16.37
C TRP A 88 0.01 -16.79 17.79
N LYS A 89 -0.60 -17.89 18.22
CA LYS A 89 -1.08 -18.04 19.60
C LYS A 89 0.06 -17.97 20.61
N THR A 90 1.19 -18.65 20.34
CA THR A 90 2.37 -18.66 21.21
C THR A 90 2.96 -17.26 21.36
N HIS A 91 2.99 -16.50 20.27
CA HIS A 91 3.49 -15.12 20.26
C HIS A 91 2.45 -14.08 20.66
N GLN A 92 1.23 -14.50 21.02
CA GLN A 92 0.13 -13.60 21.41
C GLN A 92 -0.10 -12.49 20.38
N VAL A 93 -0.22 -12.89 19.11
CA VAL A 93 -0.36 -11.96 17.98
C VAL A 93 -1.78 -11.38 17.97
N ASP A 94 -1.87 -10.07 18.02
CA ASP A 94 -3.14 -9.35 17.87
C ASP A 94 -3.52 -9.19 16.40
N VAL A 95 -2.56 -8.77 15.57
CA VAL A 95 -2.79 -8.55 14.13
C VAL A 95 -1.70 -9.21 13.30
N VAL A 96 -2.09 -10.01 12.33
CA VAL A 96 -1.19 -10.46 11.26
C VAL A 96 -1.25 -9.49 10.10
N LEU A 97 -0.10 -9.01 9.65
CA LEU A 97 0.07 -8.34 8.36
C LEU A 97 0.34 -9.40 7.31
N GLU A 98 -0.64 -9.68 6.47
CA GLU A 98 -0.52 -10.63 5.38
C GLU A 98 0.12 -9.94 4.17
N CYS A 99 1.42 -10.15 3.98
CA CYS A 99 2.26 -9.48 2.99
C CYS A 99 2.80 -10.42 1.90
N THR A 100 2.31 -11.67 1.81
CA THR A 100 2.76 -12.65 0.80
C THR A 100 2.14 -12.40 -0.58
N GLY A 101 0.96 -11.78 -0.65
CA GLY A 101 0.15 -11.67 -1.86
C GLY A 101 -0.57 -12.97 -2.25
N LEU A 102 -0.46 -14.05 -1.46
CA LEU A 102 -1.04 -15.37 -1.75
C LEU A 102 -2.41 -15.57 -1.08
N PHE A 103 -2.62 -15.00 0.11
CA PHE A 103 -3.82 -15.20 0.92
C PHE A 103 -4.73 -13.97 0.86
N THR A 104 -5.18 -13.64 -0.36
CA THR A 104 -5.99 -12.43 -0.64
C THR A 104 -7.50 -12.69 -0.70
N GLU A 105 -7.92 -13.89 -0.34
CA GLU A 105 -9.33 -14.25 -0.17
C GLU A 105 -9.62 -14.44 1.32
N ARG A 106 -10.82 -14.02 1.78
CA ARG A 106 -11.24 -14.14 3.19
C ARG A 106 -10.97 -15.53 3.77
N ASP A 107 -11.42 -16.56 3.07
CA ASP A 107 -11.34 -17.94 3.57
C ASP A 107 -9.88 -18.41 3.70
N LYS A 108 -9.02 -17.98 2.80
CA LYS A 108 -7.58 -18.27 2.87
C LYS A 108 -6.90 -17.51 4.00
N ALA A 109 -7.23 -16.22 4.17
CA ALA A 109 -6.67 -15.38 5.23
C ALA A 109 -7.15 -15.81 6.63
N ALA A 110 -8.33 -16.42 6.73
CA ALA A 110 -8.89 -16.94 7.99
C ALA A 110 -8.00 -18.02 8.64
N ALA A 111 -7.09 -18.66 7.89
CA ALA A 111 -6.11 -19.59 8.44
C ALA A 111 -5.24 -18.94 9.54
N HIS A 112 -4.95 -17.65 9.43
CA HIS A 112 -4.23 -16.91 10.49
C HIS A 112 -5.04 -16.78 11.78
N LEU A 113 -6.37 -16.64 11.68
CA LEU A 113 -7.26 -16.61 12.84
C LEU A 113 -7.28 -17.99 13.53
N ALA A 114 -7.33 -19.06 12.75
CA ALA A 114 -7.22 -20.44 13.25
C ALA A 114 -5.88 -20.70 13.96
N ALA A 115 -4.80 -20.08 13.51
CA ALA A 115 -3.48 -20.11 14.13
C ALA A 115 -3.37 -19.27 15.42
N GLY A 116 -4.41 -18.50 15.76
CA GLY A 116 -4.53 -17.77 17.01
C GLY A 116 -4.30 -16.25 16.92
N ALA A 117 -4.21 -15.67 15.75
CA ALA A 117 -4.28 -14.23 15.58
C ALA A 117 -5.72 -13.71 15.80
N ARG A 118 -5.87 -12.50 16.31
CA ARG A 118 -7.20 -11.90 16.49
C ARG A 118 -7.74 -11.26 15.22
N LYS A 119 -6.87 -10.62 14.44
CA LYS A 119 -7.21 -9.93 13.20
C LYS A 119 -6.15 -10.16 12.12
N VAL A 120 -6.54 -9.98 10.86
CA VAL A 120 -5.65 -10.03 9.70
C VAL A 120 -5.81 -8.74 8.89
N LEU A 121 -4.71 -8.06 8.59
CA LEU A 121 -4.65 -6.93 7.67
C LEU A 121 -3.89 -7.35 6.42
N ILE A 122 -4.59 -7.41 5.29
CA ILE A 122 -4.06 -7.90 4.01
C ILE A 122 -3.46 -6.73 3.23
N SER A 123 -2.21 -6.84 2.79
CA SER A 123 -1.48 -5.83 2.02
C SER A 123 -1.81 -5.85 0.52
N ALA A 124 -3.02 -6.20 0.17
CA ALA A 124 -3.50 -6.30 -1.21
C ALA A 124 -5.02 -6.14 -1.26
N PRO A 125 -5.64 -5.87 -2.42
CA PRO A 125 -7.06 -6.03 -2.61
C PRO A 125 -7.49 -7.44 -2.22
N ALA A 126 -8.53 -7.57 -1.42
CA ALA A 126 -8.98 -8.87 -0.91
C ALA A 126 -10.45 -9.14 -1.23
N LYS A 127 -10.71 -10.38 -1.69
CA LYS A 127 -12.07 -10.84 -1.96
C LYS A 127 -12.75 -11.29 -0.68
N GLY A 128 -13.93 -10.73 -0.40
CA GLY A 128 -14.76 -11.12 0.74
C GLY A 128 -14.22 -10.65 2.10
N ALA A 129 -13.26 -9.73 2.15
CA ALA A 129 -12.83 -9.10 3.39
C ALA A 129 -14.00 -8.37 4.09
N ASP A 130 -13.95 -8.25 5.42
CA ASP A 130 -14.97 -7.54 6.20
C ASP A 130 -15.04 -6.06 5.84
N ALA A 131 -13.87 -5.46 5.53
CA ALA A 131 -13.75 -4.11 4.99
C ALA A 131 -12.54 -3.97 4.07
N THR A 132 -12.65 -3.07 3.10
CA THR A 132 -11.52 -2.52 2.35
C THR A 132 -11.31 -1.09 2.83
N VAL A 133 -10.11 -0.77 3.31
CA VAL A 133 -9.82 0.49 3.98
C VAL A 133 -8.67 1.23 3.30
N VAL A 134 -8.89 2.51 3.06
CA VAL A 134 -7.86 3.48 2.69
C VAL A 134 -7.79 4.52 3.80
N TYR A 135 -6.71 4.50 4.57
CA TYR A 135 -6.48 5.43 5.67
C TYR A 135 -6.51 6.90 5.17
N GLY A 136 -7.19 7.76 5.91
CA GLY A 136 -7.44 9.15 5.53
C GLY A 136 -8.62 9.34 4.57
N VAL A 137 -9.33 8.26 4.21
CA VAL A 137 -10.53 8.29 3.35
C VAL A 137 -11.73 7.64 4.02
N ASN A 138 -11.63 6.39 4.47
CA ASN A 138 -12.76 5.64 5.00
C ASN A 138 -12.44 4.77 6.23
N GLU A 139 -11.38 5.01 6.97
CA GLU A 139 -11.01 4.21 8.14
C GLU A 139 -12.08 4.15 9.23
N GLN A 140 -13.01 5.12 9.23
CA GLN A 140 -14.15 5.17 10.16
C GLN A 140 -15.16 4.02 9.98
N VAL A 141 -15.06 3.25 8.89
CA VAL A 141 -15.92 2.06 8.69
C VAL A 141 -15.51 0.88 9.57
N LEU A 142 -14.27 0.90 10.10
CA LEU A 142 -13.75 -0.18 10.92
C LEU A 142 -14.50 -0.29 12.25
N THR A 143 -14.89 -1.53 12.61
CA THR A 143 -15.55 -1.86 13.86
C THR A 143 -14.77 -2.96 14.61
N PRO A 144 -14.95 -3.11 15.96
CA PRO A 144 -14.21 -4.10 16.73
C PRO A 144 -14.41 -5.55 16.30
N ASP A 145 -15.56 -5.89 15.75
CA ASP A 145 -15.94 -7.24 15.29
C ASP A 145 -15.33 -7.65 13.95
N MET A 146 -14.87 -6.71 13.15
CA MET A 146 -14.19 -7.00 11.90
C MET A 146 -12.84 -7.67 12.13
N GLN A 147 -12.59 -8.78 11.46
CA GLN A 147 -11.40 -9.60 11.65
C GLN A 147 -10.45 -9.65 10.46
N ILE A 148 -10.98 -9.60 9.24
CA ILE A 148 -10.17 -9.69 7.99
C ILE A 148 -10.38 -8.42 7.18
N ILE A 149 -9.34 -7.59 7.11
CA ILE A 149 -9.38 -6.26 6.55
C ILE A 149 -8.39 -6.17 5.39
N SER A 150 -8.78 -5.53 4.31
CA SER A 150 -7.91 -5.22 3.18
C SER A 150 -7.42 -3.78 3.27
N ASN A 151 -6.09 -3.57 3.10
CA ASN A 151 -5.48 -2.24 2.93
C ASN A 151 -5.60 -1.72 1.48
N ALA A 152 -6.43 -2.34 0.64
CA ALA A 152 -6.53 -2.09 -0.79
C ALA A 152 -5.17 -2.26 -1.51
N SER A 153 -4.97 -1.61 -2.67
CA SER A 153 -3.68 -1.55 -3.37
C SER A 153 -2.96 -0.22 -3.14
N CYS A 154 -1.67 -0.17 -3.45
CA CYS A 154 -0.91 1.08 -3.42
C CYS A 154 -1.52 2.14 -4.37
N THR A 155 -1.97 1.72 -5.55
CA THR A 155 -2.64 2.59 -6.53
C THR A 155 -3.98 3.10 -6.00
N THR A 156 -4.80 2.25 -5.34
CA THR A 156 -6.07 2.67 -4.74
C THR A 156 -5.82 3.66 -3.59
N ASN A 157 -4.78 3.45 -2.79
CA ASN A 157 -4.37 4.39 -1.73
C ASN A 157 -3.96 5.76 -2.28
N CYS A 158 -3.36 5.81 -3.48
CA CYS A 158 -3.06 7.07 -4.16
C CYS A 158 -4.33 7.70 -4.77
N LEU A 159 -5.14 6.92 -5.46
CA LEU A 159 -6.28 7.42 -6.24
C LEU A 159 -7.44 7.89 -5.35
N ALA A 160 -7.75 7.18 -4.26
CA ALA A 160 -8.93 7.45 -3.45
C ALA A 160 -8.92 8.85 -2.79
N PRO A 161 -7.82 9.36 -2.18
CA PRO A 161 -7.78 10.73 -1.66
C PRO A 161 -7.98 11.78 -2.76
N VAL A 162 -7.41 11.56 -3.95
CA VAL A 162 -7.58 12.46 -5.11
C VAL A 162 -9.03 12.47 -5.57
N ALA A 163 -9.63 11.30 -5.74
CA ALA A 163 -11.02 11.15 -6.15
C ALA A 163 -11.98 11.74 -5.11
N GLN A 164 -11.70 11.60 -3.81
CA GLN A 164 -12.51 12.17 -2.73
C GLN A 164 -12.57 13.69 -2.81
N VAL A 165 -11.41 14.35 -2.98
CA VAL A 165 -11.37 15.83 -3.12
C VAL A 165 -12.15 16.27 -4.33
N LEU A 166 -11.91 15.68 -5.51
CA LEU A 166 -12.57 16.08 -6.76
C LEU A 166 -14.06 15.76 -6.75
N HIS A 167 -14.47 14.64 -6.16
CA HIS A 167 -15.90 14.32 -6.09
C HIS A 167 -16.67 15.26 -5.18
N ARG A 168 -16.11 15.56 -4.02
CA ARG A 168 -16.71 16.49 -3.06
C ARG A 168 -16.88 17.91 -3.62
N GLU A 169 -15.86 18.41 -4.34
CA GLU A 169 -15.81 19.81 -4.77
C GLU A 169 -16.41 20.05 -6.17
N LEU A 170 -16.26 19.08 -7.08
CA LEU A 170 -16.63 19.23 -8.48
C LEU A 170 -17.69 18.23 -8.95
N GLY A 171 -17.88 17.11 -8.21
CA GLY A 171 -18.77 16.02 -8.59
C GLY A 171 -18.24 15.21 -9.78
N ILE A 172 -17.67 14.03 -9.55
CA ILE A 172 -17.22 13.13 -10.61
C ILE A 172 -18.45 12.47 -11.25
N GLU A 173 -18.58 12.56 -12.57
CA GLU A 173 -19.57 11.83 -13.37
C GLU A 173 -19.00 10.49 -13.80
N GLN A 174 -17.81 10.49 -14.42
CA GLN A 174 -17.06 9.31 -14.86
C GLN A 174 -15.59 9.64 -15.05
N GLY A 175 -14.74 8.62 -15.14
CA GLY A 175 -13.32 8.84 -15.37
C GLY A 175 -12.53 7.61 -15.80
N LEU A 176 -11.41 7.89 -16.46
CA LEU A 176 -10.43 6.92 -16.89
C LEU A 176 -9.11 7.14 -16.15
N MET A 177 -8.56 6.09 -15.58
CA MET A 177 -7.30 6.13 -14.87
C MET A 177 -6.26 5.26 -15.58
N THR A 178 -5.08 5.81 -15.78
CA THR A 178 -3.89 5.02 -16.11
C THR A 178 -2.86 5.19 -15.00
N THR A 179 -2.41 4.10 -14.40
CA THR A 179 -1.23 4.19 -13.54
C THR A 179 0.03 3.83 -14.35
N ILE A 180 0.95 4.79 -14.45
CA ILE A 180 2.32 4.56 -14.93
C ILE A 180 3.08 4.03 -13.72
N HIS A 181 3.28 2.71 -13.68
CA HIS A 181 3.64 1.99 -12.45
C HIS A 181 5.04 1.39 -12.55
N ALA A 182 5.84 1.58 -11.51
CA ALA A 182 7.09 0.88 -11.34
C ALA A 182 6.88 -0.65 -11.45
N TYR A 183 7.86 -1.39 -11.98
CA TYR A 183 7.78 -2.84 -11.99
C TYR A 183 7.81 -3.40 -10.55
N THR A 184 7.27 -4.59 -10.35
CA THR A 184 7.25 -5.28 -9.06
C THR A 184 7.67 -6.73 -9.25
N ASN A 185 7.85 -7.48 -8.16
CA ASN A 185 8.18 -8.91 -8.22
C ASN A 185 7.08 -9.81 -8.85
N ASP A 186 5.92 -9.24 -9.19
CA ASP A 186 4.92 -9.88 -10.05
C ASP A 186 5.37 -9.97 -11.52
N GLN A 187 6.46 -9.29 -11.87
CA GLN A 187 7.06 -9.27 -13.19
C GLN A 187 8.46 -9.88 -13.15
N ASN A 188 8.94 -10.34 -14.31
CA ASN A 188 10.22 -10.99 -14.43
C ASN A 188 11.26 -10.09 -15.10
N LEU A 189 12.55 -10.32 -14.81
CA LEU A 189 13.65 -9.54 -15.41
C LEU A 189 13.77 -9.79 -16.91
N SER A 190 13.53 -11.03 -17.34
CA SER A 190 13.56 -11.44 -18.76
C SER A 190 12.31 -12.28 -19.08
N ASP A 191 12.10 -12.55 -20.38
CA ASP A 191 10.95 -13.31 -20.85
C ASP A 191 10.92 -14.71 -20.23
N VAL A 192 9.81 -15.01 -19.51
CA VAL A 192 9.59 -16.30 -18.85
C VAL A 192 8.09 -16.53 -18.68
N TYR A 193 7.69 -17.76 -18.38
CA TYR A 193 6.29 -18.12 -18.16
C TYR A 193 5.61 -17.22 -17.13
N HIS A 194 4.46 -16.68 -17.52
CA HIS A 194 3.53 -15.97 -16.68
C HIS A 194 2.11 -16.18 -17.22
N SER A 195 1.09 -16.21 -16.36
CA SER A 195 -0.32 -16.41 -16.79
C SER A 195 -0.85 -15.22 -17.60
N ASP A 196 -0.34 -14.01 -17.37
CA ASP A 196 -0.59 -12.82 -18.21
C ASP A 196 0.54 -12.71 -19.24
N LEU A 197 0.19 -12.78 -20.52
CA LEU A 197 1.14 -12.73 -21.63
C LEU A 197 1.95 -11.44 -21.70
N TYR A 198 1.37 -10.30 -21.28
CA TYR A 198 2.10 -9.04 -21.19
C TYR A 198 3.15 -9.07 -20.09
N ARG A 199 2.82 -9.62 -18.91
CA ARG A 199 3.74 -9.73 -17.77
C ARG A 199 4.79 -10.83 -17.94
N ALA A 200 4.65 -11.69 -18.95
CA ALA A 200 5.66 -12.67 -19.33
C ALA A 200 6.91 -12.03 -19.95
N ARG A 201 6.83 -10.75 -20.34
CA ARG A 201 7.92 -10.04 -21.01
C ARG A 201 8.81 -9.27 -20.03
N SER A 202 10.03 -8.99 -20.45
CA SER A 202 11.06 -8.33 -19.65
C SER A 202 10.59 -6.99 -19.06
N ALA A 203 10.52 -6.92 -17.74
CA ALA A 203 10.12 -5.74 -17.00
C ALA A 203 11.13 -4.59 -17.08
N THR A 204 12.41 -4.91 -17.28
CA THR A 204 13.51 -3.94 -17.24
C THR A 204 13.74 -3.21 -18.55
N GLN A 205 13.10 -3.67 -19.64
CA GLN A 205 13.28 -3.12 -20.98
C GLN A 205 12.00 -2.74 -21.69
N SER A 206 10.84 -3.01 -21.10
CA SER A 206 9.55 -2.87 -21.78
C SER A 206 8.58 -2.00 -21.01
N MET A 207 7.80 -1.20 -21.71
CA MET A 207 6.55 -0.64 -21.20
C MET A 207 5.46 -1.69 -21.39
N ILE A 208 4.81 -2.12 -20.30
CA ILE A 208 3.90 -3.26 -20.32
C ILE A 208 2.50 -2.81 -19.91
N PRO A 209 1.55 -2.67 -20.86
CA PRO A 209 0.15 -2.44 -20.53
C PRO A 209 -0.45 -3.69 -19.89
N THR A 210 -1.17 -3.54 -18.79
CA THR A 210 -1.76 -4.67 -18.05
C THR A 210 -2.99 -4.22 -17.25
N LYS A 211 -3.74 -5.21 -16.79
CA LYS A 211 -4.94 -4.97 -15.97
C LYS A 211 -4.60 -4.39 -14.60
N THR A 212 -5.53 -3.61 -14.06
CA THR A 212 -5.57 -3.21 -12.66
C THR A 212 -7.03 -3.04 -12.23
N GLY A 213 -7.37 -3.53 -11.06
CA GLY A 213 -8.66 -3.28 -10.42
C GLY A 213 -8.64 -2.07 -9.48
N ALA A 214 -7.60 -1.25 -9.55
CA ALA A 214 -7.41 -0.17 -8.57
C ALA A 214 -8.44 0.96 -8.71
N ALA A 215 -8.90 1.24 -9.92
CA ALA A 215 -9.92 2.28 -10.19
C ALA A 215 -11.30 1.80 -9.71
N GLU A 216 -11.67 0.57 -10.02
CA GLU A 216 -12.91 -0.05 -9.59
C GLU A 216 -12.96 -0.20 -8.05
N ALA A 217 -11.82 -0.48 -7.43
CA ALA A 217 -11.70 -0.61 -5.98
C ALA A 217 -11.96 0.71 -5.22
N VAL A 218 -11.87 1.86 -5.89
CA VAL A 218 -12.27 3.14 -5.29
C VAL A 218 -13.75 3.12 -4.89
N GLY A 219 -14.61 2.44 -5.65
CA GLY A 219 -16.03 2.27 -5.31
C GLY A 219 -16.29 1.44 -4.03
N LEU A 220 -15.29 0.69 -3.52
CA LEU A 220 -15.39 -0.01 -2.24
C LEU A 220 -15.14 0.92 -1.04
N VAL A 221 -14.37 1.99 -1.24
CA VAL A 221 -14.00 2.94 -0.19
C VAL A 221 -14.76 4.27 -0.27
N LEU A 222 -15.24 4.61 -1.48
CA LEU A 222 -16.10 5.75 -1.78
C LEU A 222 -17.30 5.22 -2.59
N PRO A 223 -18.35 4.71 -1.92
CA PRO A 223 -19.49 4.04 -2.59
C PRO A 223 -20.20 4.90 -3.64
N GLU A 224 -20.19 6.22 -3.49
CA GLU A 224 -20.75 7.18 -4.45
C GLU A 224 -20.00 7.20 -5.80
N LEU A 225 -18.80 6.65 -5.85
CA LEU A 225 -17.99 6.49 -7.08
C LEU A 225 -18.06 5.08 -7.69
N ALA A 226 -18.87 4.19 -7.13
CA ALA A 226 -19.01 2.83 -7.66
C ALA A 226 -19.46 2.87 -9.14
N GLY A 227 -18.69 2.20 -10.00
CA GLY A 227 -18.95 2.12 -11.45
C GLY A 227 -18.60 3.38 -12.25
N LYS A 228 -18.11 4.46 -11.61
CA LYS A 228 -17.76 5.70 -12.33
C LYS A 228 -16.31 5.74 -12.81
N LEU A 229 -15.44 4.95 -12.21
CA LEU A 229 -14.00 4.92 -12.53
C LEU A 229 -13.63 3.55 -13.07
N THR A 230 -12.87 3.53 -14.15
CA THR A 230 -12.20 2.33 -14.65
C THR A 230 -10.78 2.68 -15.10
N GLY A 231 -9.93 1.69 -15.30
CA GLY A 231 -8.56 2.00 -15.66
C GLY A 231 -7.68 0.82 -16.01
N MET A 232 -6.42 1.15 -16.28
CA MET A 232 -5.38 0.20 -16.62
C MET A 232 -4.05 0.62 -15.99
N ALA A 233 -3.07 -0.29 -16.02
CA ALA A 233 -1.69 0.00 -15.64
C ALA A 233 -0.79 -0.08 -16.88
N VAL A 234 0.23 0.78 -16.91
CA VAL A 234 1.40 0.63 -17.77
C VAL A 234 2.60 0.47 -16.86
N ARG A 235 3.16 -0.75 -16.83
CA ARG A 235 4.42 -1.00 -16.11
C ARG A 235 5.58 -0.42 -16.91
N VAL A 236 6.48 0.27 -16.22
CA VAL A 236 7.65 0.92 -16.84
C VAL A 236 8.95 0.45 -16.20
N PRO A 237 10.10 0.54 -16.87
CA PRO A 237 11.41 0.14 -16.36
C PRO A 237 11.94 1.08 -15.27
N VAL A 238 11.15 1.30 -14.23
CA VAL A 238 11.47 2.11 -13.04
C VAL A 238 11.28 1.23 -11.82
N ILE A 239 12.25 1.25 -10.90
CA ILE A 239 12.31 0.33 -9.77
C ILE A 239 11.29 0.65 -8.68
N ASN A 240 11.00 1.94 -8.45
CA ASN A 240 10.06 2.42 -7.44
C ASN A 240 9.51 3.79 -7.82
N VAL A 241 8.44 4.21 -7.20
CA VAL A 241 7.60 5.39 -7.45
C VAL A 241 6.79 5.26 -8.73
N SER A 242 5.52 5.46 -8.58
CA SER A 242 4.49 5.33 -9.62
C SER A 242 3.69 6.63 -9.73
N LEU A 243 2.96 6.77 -10.82
CA LEU A 243 2.18 7.96 -11.14
C LEU A 243 0.75 7.56 -11.55
N VAL A 244 -0.25 8.12 -10.90
CA VAL A 244 -1.64 8.08 -11.37
C VAL A 244 -1.85 9.22 -12.36
N ASP A 245 -2.35 8.90 -13.56
CA ASP A 245 -2.89 9.79 -14.56
C ASP A 245 -4.41 9.59 -14.60
N LEU A 246 -5.16 10.60 -14.17
CA LEU A 246 -6.61 10.53 -14.01
C LEU A 246 -7.29 11.59 -14.88
N THR A 247 -8.13 11.15 -15.83
CA THR A 247 -8.95 12.01 -16.67
C THR A 247 -10.42 11.82 -16.28
N LEU A 248 -11.11 12.91 -15.97
CA LEU A 248 -12.46 12.92 -15.42
C LEU A 248 -13.39 13.84 -16.19
N GLN A 249 -14.65 13.43 -16.27
CA GLN A 249 -15.79 14.31 -16.54
C GLN A 249 -16.39 14.72 -15.18
N VAL A 250 -16.43 16.04 -14.91
CA VAL A 250 -17.01 16.59 -13.68
C VAL A 250 -18.33 17.31 -13.96
N LYS A 251 -19.14 17.54 -12.90
CA LYS A 251 -20.50 18.08 -13.05
C LYS A 251 -20.56 19.55 -13.43
N ARG A 252 -19.52 20.32 -13.11
CA ARG A 252 -19.44 21.75 -13.43
C ARG A 252 -18.14 22.13 -14.09
N GLU A 253 -18.11 23.24 -14.78
CA GLU A 253 -16.86 23.82 -15.29
C GLU A 253 -15.94 24.24 -14.15
N THR A 254 -14.65 24.17 -14.41
CA THR A 254 -13.58 24.53 -13.47
C THR A 254 -12.37 25.05 -14.23
N THR A 255 -11.33 25.49 -13.51
CA THR A 255 -10.04 25.90 -14.07
C THR A 255 -8.89 25.15 -13.39
N ALA A 256 -7.73 25.14 -14.01
CA ALA A 256 -6.54 24.50 -13.43
C ALA A 256 -6.15 25.18 -12.10
N GLU A 257 -6.27 26.48 -12.03
CA GLU A 257 -5.99 27.28 -10.83
C GLU A 257 -6.92 26.92 -9.68
N GLU A 258 -8.23 26.76 -9.96
CA GLU A 258 -9.22 26.34 -8.96
C GLU A 258 -8.88 24.94 -8.45
N VAL A 259 -8.64 23.96 -9.34
CA VAL A 259 -8.30 22.59 -8.96
C VAL A 259 -7.04 22.57 -8.12
N ASN A 260 -5.99 23.28 -8.52
CA ASN A 260 -4.74 23.36 -7.77
C ASN A 260 -4.95 23.98 -6.37
N ALA A 261 -5.79 25.00 -6.25
CA ALA A 261 -6.13 25.61 -4.96
C ALA A 261 -6.89 24.64 -4.04
N LEU A 262 -7.84 23.85 -4.59
CA LEU A 262 -8.56 22.80 -3.85
C LEU A 262 -7.60 21.76 -3.28
N PHE A 263 -6.65 21.26 -4.09
CA PHE A 263 -5.67 20.28 -3.63
C PHE A 263 -4.68 20.86 -2.63
N LYS A 264 -4.24 22.11 -2.81
CA LYS A 264 -3.39 22.77 -1.83
C LYS A 264 -4.07 22.85 -0.47
N ALA A 265 -5.31 23.33 -0.43
CA ALA A 265 -6.07 23.41 0.81
C ALA A 265 -6.39 22.03 1.44
N ALA A 266 -6.61 21.00 0.61
CA ALA A 266 -6.85 19.66 1.08
C ALA A 266 -5.58 19.02 1.66
N SER A 267 -4.41 19.24 1.04
CA SER A 267 -3.14 18.68 1.51
C SER A 267 -2.71 19.22 2.87
N GLU A 268 -3.07 20.45 3.21
CA GLU A 268 -2.78 21.07 4.51
C GLU A 268 -3.54 20.40 5.69
N LYS A 269 -4.61 19.65 5.38
CA LYS A 269 -5.49 19.00 6.37
C LYS A 269 -5.42 17.49 6.35
N SER A 270 -4.81 16.91 5.31
CA SER A 270 -4.77 15.48 5.10
C SER A 270 -3.47 14.85 5.61
N PRO A 271 -3.51 13.75 6.35
CA PRO A 271 -2.31 13.02 6.76
C PRO A 271 -1.70 12.20 5.63
N VAL A 272 -2.38 12.07 4.48
CA VAL A 272 -2.00 11.15 3.39
C VAL A 272 -1.86 11.81 2.02
N LEU A 273 -2.31 13.06 1.88
CA LEU A 273 -2.29 13.79 0.62
C LEU A 273 -1.27 14.93 0.68
N GLY A 274 -0.32 14.93 -0.25
CA GLY A 274 0.65 16.01 -0.45
C GLY A 274 0.34 16.85 -1.69
N TYR A 275 1.10 17.93 -1.86
CA TYR A 275 1.00 18.86 -2.98
C TYR A 275 2.40 19.19 -3.51
N ASN A 276 2.61 19.02 -4.82
CA ASN A 276 3.85 19.37 -5.50
C ASN A 276 3.61 20.47 -6.53
N ALA A 277 4.42 21.53 -6.49
CA ALA A 277 4.48 22.60 -7.49
C ALA A 277 5.89 22.78 -8.09
N LEU A 278 6.83 21.90 -7.73
CA LEU A 278 8.19 21.90 -8.26
C LEU A 278 8.30 20.98 -9.47
N PRO A 279 9.25 21.22 -10.39
CA PRO A 279 9.49 20.35 -11.55
C PRO A 279 10.24 19.09 -11.15
N LEU A 280 9.57 18.20 -10.41
CA LEU A 280 10.13 16.96 -9.88
C LEU A 280 9.74 15.76 -10.73
N VAL A 281 10.52 14.67 -10.60
CA VAL A 281 10.31 13.39 -11.29
C VAL A 281 10.24 12.24 -10.28
N SER A 282 9.98 11.03 -10.73
CA SER A 282 9.70 9.88 -9.87
C SER A 282 10.72 9.65 -8.74
N CYS A 283 12.02 9.76 -9.02
CA CYS A 283 13.05 9.50 -8.00
C CYS A 283 13.03 10.49 -6.83
N ASP A 284 12.49 11.70 -7.02
CA ASP A 284 12.38 12.72 -5.98
C ASP A 284 11.31 12.38 -4.93
N PHE A 285 10.39 11.48 -5.26
CA PHE A 285 9.34 11.01 -4.37
C PHE A 285 9.66 9.67 -3.70
N ASN A 286 10.85 9.11 -3.96
CA ASN A 286 11.29 7.88 -3.31
C ASN A 286 11.35 8.07 -1.79
N HIS A 287 10.86 7.06 -1.05
CA HIS A 287 10.81 7.09 0.42
C HIS A 287 9.86 8.17 1.01
N ASN A 288 8.92 8.68 0.21
CA ASN A 288 7.90 9.60 0.69
C ASN A 288 6.78 8.80 1.38
N PRO A 289 6.42 9.12 2.64
CA PRO A 289 5.42 8.36 3.40
C PRO A 289 3.96 8.66 3.01
N LEU A 290 3.69 9.67 2.20
CA LEU A 290 2.33 10.01 1.80
C LEU A 290 1.77 8.97 0.81
N SER A 291 0.46 8.78 0.85
CA SER A 291 -0.24 7.90 -0.08
C SER A 291 -0.34 8.49 -1.48
N SER A 292 -0.40 9.81 -1.57
CA SER A 292 -0.66 10.54 -2.83
C SER A 292 -0.03 11.93 -2.75
N ILE A 293 0.70 12.34 -3.78
CA ILE A 293 1.26 13.68 -3.90
C ILE A 293 0.73 14.28 -5.20
N PHE A 294 -0.26 15.17 -5.10
CA PHE A 294 -0.86 15.83 -6.25
C PHE A 294 0.18 16.70 -6.98
N ASP A 295 0.25 16.59 -8.31
CA ASP A 295 1.17 17.36 -9.14
C ASP A 295 0.45 18.53 -9.83
N ALA A 296 0.60 19.72 -9.28
CA ALA A 296 -0.08 20.92 -9.74
C ALA A 296 0.39 21.42 -11.12
N ASN A 297 1.61 21.02 -11.54
CA ASN A 297 2.16 21.49 -12.82
C ASN A 297 1.50 20.82 -14.03
N HIS A 298 0.82 19.69 -13.82
CA HIS A 298 0.26 18.87 -14.89
C HIS A 298 -1.29 18.87 -14.91
N THR A 299 -1.93 19.74 -14.15
CA THR A 299 -3.39 19.92 -14.20
C THR A 299 -3.80 20.50 -15.56
N LYS A 300 -4.73 19.85 -16.24
CA LYS A 300 -5.30 20.30 -17.52
C LYS A 300 -6.83 20.32 -17.42
N VAL A 301 -7.43 21.38 -17.94
CA VAL A 301 -8.87 21.55 -17.93
C VAL A 301 -9.37 22.01 -19.30
N SER A 302 -10.48 21.46 -19.75
CA SER A 302 -11.22 21.87 -20.93
C SER A 302 -12.73 21.80 -20.61
N GLY A 303 -13.31 22.91 -20.17
CA GLY A 303 -14.69 22.97 -19.68
C GLY A 303 -14.87 22.06 -18.46
N ARG A 304 -15.62 20.96 -18.63
CA ARG A 304 -15.86 19.94 -17.60
C ARG A 304 -14.95 18.72 -17.71
N LEU A 305 -14.05 18.69 -18.69
CA LEU A 305 -13.05 17.63 -18.81
C LEU A 305 -11.80 18.05 -18.03
N LEU A 306 -11.43 17.26 -17.05
CA LEU A 306 -10.32 17.50 -16.13
C LEU A 306 -9.30 16.36 -16.21
N LYS A 307 -8.02 16.71 -16.29
CA LYS A 307 -6.90 15.77 -16.13
C LYS A 307 -6.01 16.20 -14.98
N VAL A 308 -5.72 15.26 -14.08
CA VAL A 308 -4.81 15.46 -12.94
C VAL A 308 -3.81 14.30 -12.84
N MET A 309 -2.67 14.58 -12.19
CA MET A 309 -1.65 13.57 -11.90
C MET A 309 -1.32 13.56 -10.40
N ALA A 310 -0.97 12.37 -9.88
CA ALA A 310 -0.53 12.22 -8.51
C ALA A 310 0.56 11.16 -8.41
N TRP A 311 1.67 11.52 -7.73
CA TRP A 311 2.81 10.64 -7.45
C TRP A 311 2.57 9.81 -6.20
N TYR A 312 3.15 8.63 -6.12
CA TYR A 312 3.15 7.81 -4.92
C TYR A 312 4.34 6.84 -4.88
N ASP A 313 4.98 6.74 -3.72
CA ASP A 313 5.90 5.64 -3.47
C ASP A 313 5.08 4.38 -3.21
N ASN A 314 5.03 3.49 -4.20
CA ASN A 314 4.19 2.28 -4.18
C ASN A 314 4.65 1.24 -3.15
N GLU A 315 5.84 1.39 -2.57
CA GLU A 315 6.37 0.55 -1.48
C GLU A 315 6.27 1.27 -0.13
N TRP A 316 6.93 2.43 0.01
CA TRP A 316 7.07 3.11 1.29
C TRP A 316 5.78 3.75 1.77
N GLY A 317 5.12 4.53 0.94
CA GLY A 317 3.83 5.14 1.28
C GLY A 317 2.80 4.09 1.68
N PHE A 318 2.70 3.01 0.89
CA PHE A 318 1.79 1.91 1.18
C PHE A 318 2.13 1.16 2.48
N SER A 319 3.41 0.95 2.78
CA SER A 319 3.86 0.29 4.01
C SER A 319 3.53 1.11 5.26
N ASN A 320 3.59 2.44 5.18
CA ASN A 320 3.13 3.33 6.25
C ASN A 320 1.62 3.18 6.49
N ARG A 321 0.80 3.04 5.44
CA ARG A 321 -0.66 2.81 5.58
C ARG A 321 -0.99 1.51 6.29
N MET A 322 -0.19 0.47 6.11
CA MET A 322 -0.35 -0.78 6.89
C MET A 322 -0.22 -0.50 8.39
N LEU A 323 0.76 0.30 8.80
CA LEU A 323 0.96 0.67 10.21
C LEU A 323 -0.11 1.63 10.74
N ASP A 324 -0.54 2.60 9.94
CA ASP A 324 -1.61 3.53 10.33
C ASP A 324 -2.93 2.78 10.59
N ASN A 325 -3.28 1.82 9.73
CA ASN A 325 -4.44 0.97 9.94
C ASN A 325 -4.29 0.08 11.18
N CYS A 326 -3.06 -0.41 11.48
CA CYS A 326 -2.80 -1.08 12.76
C CYS A 326 -3.04 -0.17 13.97
N LEU A 327 -2.70 1.12 13.90
CA LEU A 327 -2.99 2.08 14.98
C LEU A 327 -4.50 2.28 15.18
N ILE A 328 -5.30 2.27 14.10
CA ILE A 328 -6.77 2.29 14.24
C ILE A 328 -7.26 1.02 14.91
N LEU A 329 -6.80 -0.15 14.45
CA LEU A 329 -7.17 -1.44 15.03
C LEU A 329 -6.78 -1.53 16.52
N ALA A 330 -5.64 -0.94 16.92
CA ALA A 330 -5.21 -0.88 18.32
C ALA A 330 -6.17 -0.07 19.22
N ARG A 331 -6.87 0.92 18.66
CA ARG A 331 -7.85 1.74 19.38
C ARG A 331 -9.24 1.08 19.50
N LEU A 332 -9.48 0.07 18.67
CA LEU A 332 -10.73 -0.68 18.62
C LEU A 332 -10.69 -1.96 19.50
N HIS A 333 -9.60 -2.18 20.22
CA HIS A 333 -9.38 -3.32 21.14
C HIS A 333 -9.91 -3.05 22.52
#